data_87181b26a7ced55a40fcecd52fa3e59d
#
_entry.id   87181b26a7ced55a40fcecd52fa3e59d
#
_cell.length_a   1.000
_cell.length_b   1.000
_cell.length_c   1.000
_cell.angle_alpha   90.00
_cell.angle_beta   90.00
_cell.angle_gamma   90.00
#
_symmetry.space_group_name_H-M   'P 1'
#
loop_
_entity.id
_entity.type
_entity.pdbx_description
1 polymer ?
#
loop_
_entity_poly.entity_id
_entity_poly.type
_entity_poly.pdbx_seq_one_letter_code
_entity_poly.pdbx_strand_id
1 'polypeptide(L)'
;MTDNIAGKAYTIIFEEYPTYLYALVHSDKYGYDILAQFLREIADECKKRSFKQVLIEENISAVTSMTDVFRTASELPQLGFSKIRMAYVDRFADQKEMNEFGQMVAVNRGVNVKIFGSQEEADKWLSEKA
;
A
#
# COMPACT_ATOMS: atom_id res chain seq x y z
N MET A 1 13.07 9.90 0.19
CA MET A 1 12.88 11.09 0.99
C MET A 1 11.49 11.14 1.57
N THR A 2 11.38 11.56 2.79
CA THR A 2 10.10 11.69 3.47
C THR A 2 9.49 13.04 3.16
N ASP A 3 8.26 13.02 2.72
CA ASP A 3 7.49 14.23 2.55
C ASP A 3 6.59 14.41 3.74
N ASN A 4 7.05 15.21 4.69
CA ASN A 4 6.24 15.54 5.85
C ASN A 4 5.78 16.99 5.69
N ILE A 5 4.75 17.16 4.90
CA ILE A 5 4.19 18.47 4.61
C ILE A 5 3.19 18.84 5.70
N ALA A 6 3.24 20.09 6.13
CA ALA A 6 2.29 20.57 7.14
C ALA A 6 0.86 20.30 6.70
N GLY A 7 0.06 19.72 7.59
CA GLY A 7 -1.33 19.37 7.32
C GLY A 7 -1.56 17.95 6.87
N LYS A 8 -0.52 17.21 6.51
CA LYS A 8 -0.68 15.78 6.19
C LYS A 8 -0.82 14.96 7.46
N ALA A 9 -1.72 13.98 7.42
CA ALA A 9 -1.97 13.09 8.54
C ALA A 9 -1.01 11.91 8.59
N TYR A 10 -0.10 11.79 7.60
CA TYR A 10 0.79 10.63 7.47
C TYR A 10 2.14 11.06 6.93
N THR A 11 3.12 10.17 7.07
CA THR A 11 4.42 10.32 6.43
C THR A 11 4.73 9.06 5.64
N ILE A 12 5.46 9.19 4.54
CA ILE A 12 5.89 8.06 3.73
C ILE A 12 7.40 8.14 3.55
N ILE A 13 8.09 7.03 3.81
CA ILE A 13 9.51 6.90 3.55
C ILE A 13 9.68 5.98 2.36
N PHE A 14 10.35 6.44 1.31
CA PHE A 14 10.59 5.65 0.11
C PHE A 14 12.04 5.17 0.06
N GLU A 15 12.21 3.91 -0.37
CA GLU A 15 13.52 3.33 -0.66
C GLU A 15 13.45 2.56 -1.96
N GLU A 16 14.47 2.71 -2.80
CA GLU A 16 14.51 1.98 -4.07
C GLU A 16 15.29 0.67 -3.89
N TYR A 17 14.63 -0.43 -4.24
CA TYR A 17 15.25 -1.76 -4.31
C TYR A 17 15.41 -2.13 -5.79
N PRO A 18 16.21 -3.15 -6.12
CA PRO A 18 16.47 -3.46 -7.55
C PRO A 18 15.22 -3.72 -8.38
N THR A 19 14.18 -4.34 -7.81
CA THR A 19 13.00 -4.73 -8.57
C THR A 19 11.71 -4.07 -8.10
N TYR A 20 11.74 -3.25 -7.04
CA TYR A 20 10.53 -2.62 -6.54
C TYR A 20 10.84 -1.36 -5.74
N LEU A 21 9.83 -0.52 -5.59
CA LEU A 21 9.89 0.62 -4.69
C LEU A 21 9.31 0.21 -3.35
N TYR A 22 10.02 0.51 -2.27
CA TYR A 22 9.54 0.28 -0.91
C TYR A 22 8.95 1.57 -0.36
N ALA A 23 7.77 1.48 0.24
CA ALA A 23 7.09 2.64 0.83
C ALA A 23 6.63 2.27 2.25
N LEU A 24 7.19 2.94 3.24
CA LEU A 24 6.78 2.76 4.64
C LEU A 24 5.88 3.92 5.04
N VAL A 25 4.66 3.61 5.44
CA VAL A 25 3.65 4.62 5.80
C VAL A 25 3.44 4.64 7.30
N HIS A 26 3.57 5.82 7.90
CA HIS A 26 3.28 6.07 9.32
C HIS A 26 2.11 7.02 9.44
N SER A 27 1.18 6.72 10.33
CA SER A 27 0.08 7.62 10.64
C SER A 27 -0.49 7.30 12.02
N ASP A 28 -1.02 8.32 12.70
CA ASP A 28 -1.79 8.14 13.92
C ASP A 28 -3.28 8.00 13.63
N LYS A 29 -3.68 8.21 12.40
CA LYS A 29 -5.08 8.20 11.97
C LYS A 29 -5.25 7.26 10.80
N TYR A 30 -6.47 6.77 10.65
CA TYR A 30 -6.81 5.86 9.58
C TYR A 30 -8.20 6.21 9.05
N GLY A 31 -8.50 5.81 7.85
CA GLY A 31 -9.78 6.04 7.22
C GLY A 31 -9.61 6.23 5.73
N TYR A 32 -10.74 6.38 5.03
CA TYR A 32 -10.74 6.47 3.58
C TYR A 32 -9.84 7.59 3.04
N ASP A 33 -9.98 8.79 3.58
CA ASP A 33 -9.21 9.93 3.06
C ASP A 33 -7.71 9.71 3.17
N ILE A 34 -7.27 9.16 4.29
CA ILE A 34 -5.85 8.90 4.53
C ILE A 34 -5.36 7.79 3.61
N LEU A 35 -6.12 6.68 3.54
CA LEU A 35 -5.79 5.57 2.65
C LEU A 35 -5.66 6.03 1.20
N ALA A 36 -6.67 6.74 0.70
CA ALA A 36 -6.69 7.18 -0.68
C ALA A 36 -5.54 8.14 -0.99
N GLN A 37 -5.23 9.04 -0.06
CA GLN A 37 -4.16 10.00 -0.28
C GLN A 37 -2.80 9.33 -0.35
N PHE A 38 -2.45 8.49 0.64
CA PHE A 38 -1.11 7.91 0.62
C PHE A 38 -0.96 6.88 -0.51
N LEU A 39 -2.02 6.17 -0.86
CA LEU A 39 -1.95 5.23 -1.97
C LEU A 39 -1.74 5.96 -3.29
N ARG A 40 -2.48 7.04 -3.53
CA ARG A 40 -2.28 7.85 -4.74
C ARG A 40 -0.86 8.39 -4.82
N GLU A 41 -0.35 8.86 -3.70
CA GLU A 41 1.01 9.41 -3.64
C GLU A 41 2.05 8.33 -3.95
N ILE A 42 1.85 7.11 -3.44
CA ILE A 42 2.75 5.99 -3.71
C ILE A 42 2.69 5.60 -5.19
N ALA A 43 1.49 5.54 -5.77
CA ALA A 43 1.36 5.22 -7.20
C ALA A 43 2.05 6.27 -8.08
N ASP A 44 1.90 7.54 -7.73
CA ASP A 44 2.56 8.62 -8.46
C ASP A 44 4.08 8.50 -8.36
N GLU A 45 4.59 8.13 -7.20
CA GLU A 45 6.02 7.95 -6.99
C GLU A 45 6.56 6.77 -7.78
N CYS A 46 5.78 5.69 -7.89
CA CYS A 46 6.16 4.56 -8.73
C CYS A 46 6.30 4.98 -10.20
N LYS A 47 5.36 5.76 -10.71
CA LYS A 47 5.42 6.26 -12.07
C LYS A 47 6.62 7.16 -12.29
N LYS A 48 6.83 8.07 -11.37
CA LYS A 48 7.91 9.05 -11.45
C LYS A 48 9.28 8.37 -11.48
N ARG A 49 9.44 7.29 -10.73
CA ARG A 49 10.69 6.54 -10.64
C ARG A 49 10.75 5.32 -11.57
N SER A 50 9.71 5.11 -12.37
CA SER A 50 9.62 4.01 -13.34
C SER A 50 9.61 2.62 -12.70
N PHE A 51 8.93 2.49 -11.56
CA PHE A 51 8.73 1.20 -10.92
C PHE A 51 7.36 0.61 -11.28
N LYS A 52 7.33 -0.68 -11.56
CA LYS A 52 6.11 -1.44 -11.83
C LYS A 52 5.74 -2.36 -10.68
N GLN A 53 6.54 -2.39 -9.64
CA GLN A 53 6.28 -3.15 -8.43
C GLN A 53 6.52 -2.30 -7.21
N VAL A 54 5.72 -2.50 -6.18
CA VAL A 54 5.84 -1.74 -4.93
C VAL A 54 5.59 -2.65 -3.74
N LEU A 55 6.36 -2.43 -2.67
CA LEU A 55 6.09 -3.04 -1.37
C LEU A 55 5.63 -1.92 -0.45
N ILE A 56 4.37 -1.98 -0.03
CA ILE A 56 3.82 -1.01 0.90
C ILE A 56 3.78 -1.64 2.28
N GLU A 57 4.46 -1.01 3.22
CA GLU A 57 4.42 -1.45 4.62
C GLU A 57 3.68 -0.41 5.43
N GLU A 58 2.61 -0.82 6.12
CA GLU A 58 1.84 0.06 6.99
C GLU A 58 2.29 -0.04 8.43
N ASN A 59 2.57 1.12 9.01
CA ASN A 59 2.79 1.25 10.45
C ASN A 59 1.76 2.25 10.98
N ILE A 60 0.49 1.82 10.97
CA ILE A 60 -0.65 2.63 11.37
C ILE A 60 -1.39 1.87 12.47
N SER A 61 -1.36 2.41 13.69
CA SER A 61 -1.95 1.74 14.84
C SER A 61 -3.46 1.93 14.95
N ALA A 62 -4.00 2.92 14.27
CA ALA A 62 -5.43 3.20 14.30
C ALA A 62 -6.21 2.15 13.49
N VAL A 63 -7.48 1.96 13.84
CA VAL A 63 -8.35 0.98 13.17
C VAL A 63 -9.18 1.68 12.10
N THR A 64 -9.34 1.02 10.94
CA THR A 64 -10.22 1.51 9.90
C THR A 64 -11.49 0.66 9.83
N SER A 65 -12.49 1.13 9.11
CA SER A 65 -13.75 0.40 8.94
C SER A 65 -13.72 -0.45 7.69
N MET A 66 -14.55 -1.50 7.68
CA MET A 66 -14.71 -2.36 6.50
C MET A 66 -15.21 -1.55 5.30
N THR A 67 -16.09 -0.59 5.53
CA THR A 67 -16.60 0.29 4.48
C THR A 67 -15.48 1.09 3.82
N ASP A 68 -14.57 1.65 4.63
CA ASP A 68 -13.46 2.42 4.11
C ASP A 68 -12.47 1.54 3.33
N VAL A 69 -12.21 0.33 3.83
CA VAL A 69 -11.36 -0.63 3.14
C VAL A 69 -11.98 -1.04 1.81
N PHE A 70 -13.28 -1.34 1.81
CA PHE A 70 -14.00 -1.71 0.59
C PHE A 70 -13.90 -0.59 -0.45
N ARG A 71 -14.19 0.63 -0.03
CA ARG A 71 -14.17 1.78 -0.93
C ARG A 71 -12.78 1.99 -1.52
N THR A 72 -11.76 1.99 -0.66
CA THR A 72 -10.38 2.22 -1.09
C THR A 72 -9.91 1.12 -2.05
N ALA A 73 -10.15 -0.14 -1.68
CA ALA A 73 -9.72 -1.27 -2.51
C ALA A 73 -10.43 -1.27 -3.86
N SER A 74 -11.71 -0.89 -3.88
CA SER A 74 -12.48 -0.78 -5.12
C SER A 74 -11.94 0.31 -6.04
N GLU A 75 -11.31 1.33 -5.47
CA GLU A 75 -10.80 2.48 -6.22
C GLU A 75 -9.32 2.37 -6.58
N LEU A 76 -8.64 1.29 -6.18
CA LEU A 76 -7.21 1.14 -6.46
C LEU A 76 -6.84 1.33 -7.94
N PRO A 77 -7.62 0.84 -8.91
CA PRO A 77 -7.29 1.12 -10.32
C PRO A 77 -7.26 2.61 -10.61
N GLN A 78 -8.23 3.38 -10.12
CA GLN A 78 -8.29 4.82 -10.34
C GLN A 78 -7.21 5.58 -9.55
N LEU A 79 -6.73 4.98 -8.46
CA LEU A 79 -5.65 5.57 -7.67
C LEU A 79 -4.28 5.37 -8.33
N GLY A 80 -4.20 4.53 -9.36
CA GLY A 80 -2.98 4.39 -10.13
C GLY A 80 -2.35 2.99 -10.09
N PHE A 81 -3.03 2.00 -9.53
CA PHE A 81 -2.44 0.67 -9.33
C PHE A 81 -2.86 -0.38 -10.36
N SER A 82 -3.53 0.02 -11.45
CA SER A 82 -4.01 -0.94 -12.44
C SER A 82 -2.87 -1.75 -13.11
N LYS A 83 -1.67 -1.19 -13.17
CA LYS A 83 -0.51 -1.84 -13.80
C LYS A 83 0.68 -1.97 -12.86
N ILE A 84 0.44 -1.88 -11.56
CA ILE A 84 1.48 -2.00 -10.55
C ILE A 84 1.23 -3.27 -9.75
N ARG A 85 2.26 -4.10 -9.63
CA ARG A 85 2.21 -5.29 -8.79
C ARG A 85 2.53 -4.87 -7.36
N MET A 86 1.62 -5.13 -6.44
CA MET A 86 1.68 -4.59 -5.09
C MET A 86 1.78 -5.70 -4.04
N ALA A 87 2.83 -5.63 -3.21
CA ALA A 87 2.91 -6.41 -1.99
C ALA A 87 2.55 -5.50 -0.82
N TYR A 88 1.79 -6.01 0.13
CA TYR A 88 1.29 -5.22 1.25
C TYR A 88 1.62 -5.91 2.57
N VAL A 89 2.25 -5.18 3.47
CA VAL A 89 2.62 -5.68 4.80
C VAL A 89 2.06 -4.73 5.85
N ASP A 90 1.35 -5.27 6.84
CA ASP A 90 0.83 -4.47 7.94
C ASP A 90 1.54 -4.93 9.22
N ARG A 91 2.13 -4.01 9.96
CA ARG A 91 2.82 -4.32 11.20
C ARG A 91 1.89 -4.73 12.33
N PHE A 92 0.60 -4.49 12.17
CA PHE A 92 -0.39 -4.77 13.20
C PHE A 92 -1.19 -6.01 12.82
N ALA A 93 -0.88 -7.15 13.44
CA ALA A 93 -1.45 -8.44 13.10
C ALA A 93 -2.97 -8.51 13.31
N ASP A 94 -3.52 -7.67 14.18
CA ASP A 94 -4.96 -7.64 14.44
C ASP A 94 -5.76 -7.07 13.27
N GLN A 95 -5.09 -6.49 12.28
CA GLN A 95 -5.74 -5.97 11.07
C GLN A 95 -5.70 -6.97 9.90
N LYS A 96 -5.25 -8.19 10.14
CA LYS A 96 -5.07 -9.18 9.09
C LYS A 96 -6.35 -9.47 8.31
N GLU A 97 -7.45 -9.70 9.01
CA GLU A 97 -8.72 -10.00 8.34
C GLU A 97 -9.18 -8.84 7.46
N MET A 98 -9.02 -7.62 7.94
CA MET A 98 -9.39 -6.43 7.20
C MET A 98 -8.54 -6.29 5.95
N ASN A 99 -7.26 -6.57 6.06
CA ASN A 99 -6.34 -6.50 4.91
C ASN A 99 -6.63 -7.59 3.90
N GLU A 100 -6.97 -8.79 4.34
CA GLU A 100 -7.37 -9.89 3.45
C GLU A 100 -8.65 -9.56 2.70
N PHE A 101 -9.59 -8.91 3.39
CA PHE A 101 -10.82 -8.44 2.75
C PHE A 101 -10.48 -7.43 1.64
N GLY A 102 -9.62 -6.47 1.94
CA GLY A 102 -9.17 -5.50 0.95
C GLY A 102 -8.49 -6.15 -0.25
N GLN A 103 -7.66 -7.15 -0.01
CA GLN A 103 -7.01 -7.89 -1.09
C GLN A 103 -8.05 -8.55 -2.00
N MET A 104 -9.06 -9.20 -1.43
CA MET A 104 -10.09 -9.86 -2.20
C MET A 104 -10.83 -8.86 -3.10
N VAL A 105 -11.20 -7.73 -2.54
CA VAL A 105 -11.90 -6.69 -3.31
C VAL A 105 -11.02 -6.18 -4.45
N ALA A 106 -9.76 -5.88 -4.16
CA ALA A 106 -8.83 -5.34 -5.15
C ALA A 106 -8.55 -6.32 -6.29
N VAL A 107 -8.33 -7.59 -5.95
CA VAL A 107 -8.10 -8.63 -6.96
C VAL A 107 -9.31 -8.75 -7.89
N ASN A 108 -10.52 -8.65 -7.34
CA ASN A 108 -11.75 -8.68 -8.14
C ASN A 108 -11.87 -7.45 -9.06
N ARG A 109 -11.10 -6.42 -8.82
CA ARG A 109 -11.05 -5.21 -9.67
C ARG A 109 -9.87 -5.23 -10.63
N GLY A 110 -9.15 -6.35 -10.70
CA GLY A 110 -8.03 -6.50 -11.63
C GLY A 110 -6.70 -5.99 -11.13
N VAL A 111 -6.57 -5.72 -9.83
CA VAL A 111 -5.31 -5.28 -9.24
C VAL A 111 -4.50 -6.49 -8.80
N ASN A 112 -3.21 -6.50 -9.12
CA ASN A 112 -2.30 -7.58 -8.72
C ASN A 112 -1.71 -7.23 -7.34
N VAL A 113 -2.40 -7.62 -6.28
CA VAL A 113 -2.01 -7.33 -4.91
C VAL A 113 -2.02 -8.59 -4.06
N LYS A 114 -1.05 -8.69 -3.14
CA LYS A 114 -0.99 -9.80 -2.19
C LYS A 114 -0.53 -9.28 -0.83
N ILE A 115 -1.18 -9.78 0.23
CA ILE A 115 -0.87 -9.45 1.61
C ILE A 115 0.16 -10.43 2.14
N PHE A 116 1.15 -9.94 2.87
CA PHE A 116 2.20 -10.76 3.47
C PHE A 116 2.33 -10.46 4.95
N GLY A 117 2.81 -11.44 5.71
CA GLY A 117 3.03 -11.28 7.13
C GLY A 117 4.35 -10.60 7.48
N SER A 118 5.27 -10.51 6.52
CA SER A 118 6.58 -9.90 6.76
C SER A 118 7.13 -9.28 5.49
N GLN A 119 8.05 -8.33 5.67
CA GLN A 119 8.77 -7.73 4.56
C GLN A 119 9.59 -8.76 3.80
N GLU A 120 10.16 -9.74 4.50
CA GLU A 120 10.97 -10.79 3.91
C GLU A 120 10.17 -11.61 2.90
N GLU A 121 8.97 -12.04 3.27
CA GLU A 121 8.10 -12.80 2.38
C GLU A 121 7.68 -11.96 1.17
N ALA A 122 7.35 -10.70 1.40
CA ALA A 122 6.97 -9.79 0.33
C ALA A 122 8.11 -9.57 -0.66
N ASP A 123 9.32 -9.36 -0.14
CA ASP A 123 10.52 -9.18 -0.96
C ASP A 123 10.76 -10.38 -1.87
N LYS A 124 10.62 -11.58 -1.31
CA LYS A 124 10.80 -12.81 -2.06
C LYS A 124 9.81 -12.89 -3.22
N TRP A 125 8.54 -12.60 -2.96
CA TRP A 125 7.49 -12.66 -3.98
C TRP A 125 7.75 -11.67 -5.11
N LEU A 126 8.15 -10.44 -4.76
CA LEU A 126 8.43 -9.40 -5.75
C LEU A 126 9.67 -9.73 -6.57
N SER A 127 10.69 -10.30 -5.94
CA SER A 127 11.94 -10.65 -6.61
C SER A 127 11.78 -11.84 -7.56
N GLU A 128 10.91 -12.78 -7.25
CA GLU A 128 10.67 -13.95 -8.10
C GLU A 128 10.03 -13.59 -9.43
N LYS A 129 9.33 -12.48 -9.49
CA LYS A 129 8.56 -12.09 -10.67
C LYS A 129 9.19 -10.94 -11.45
N ALA A 130 10.34 -10.51 -11.03
CA ALA A 130 11.01 -9.35 -11.64
C ALA A 130 11.45 -9.57 -13.09
#